data_665e2f5cea8d0e55494da4dd7feb8978
#
_entry.id   665e2f5cea8d0e55494da4dd7feb8978
#
_cell.length_a   1.000
_cell.length_b   1.000
_cell.length_c   1.000
_cell.angle_alpha   90.00
_cell.angle_beta   90.00
_cell.angle_gamma   90.00
#
_symmetry.space_group_name_H-M   'P 1'
#
loop_
_entity.id
_entity.type
_entity.pdbx_description
1 polymer ?
#
loop_
_entity_poly.entity_id
_entity_poly.type
_entity_poly.pdbx_seq_one_letter_code
_entity_poly.pdbx_strand_id
1 'polypeptide(L)'
;LHFLMVLFTKQHSTFMSSETLSENKLATIASLKTSYDVDLVRSYLRDIGRVPLLSHEQEITLGRQVQEYMQVERAELEIVDLTGDKPTIEELSNKLNLSPSIIKKRLRAGQRAKERMVAANLRLVVSVAKKYTKRNMELLDLIQEGTIGLVRGVEKFDPARGYKFSTYAYWWIRQGITRAIAEKSRAIRLPIHITEMLNK
;
A
#
# COMPACT_ATOMS: atom_id res chain seq x y z
N LEU A 1 63.53 -19.03 16.50
CA LEU A 1 62.74 -17.80 16.80
C LEU A 1 62.36 -17.03 15.52
N HIS A 2 63.24 -16.97 14.48
CA HIS A 2 62.96 -16.22 13.27
C HIS A 2 61.91 -16.88 12.36
N PHE A 3 61.79 -18.22 12.39
CA PHE A 3 60.85 -18.98 11.56
C PHE A 3 59.41 -18.89 12.08
N LEU A 4 59.22 -18.75 13.38
CA LEU A 4 57.90 -18.56 13.99
C LEU A 4 57.33 -17.16 13.75
N MET A 5 58.17 -16.14 13.63
CA MET A 5 57.75 -14.77 13.35
C MET A 5 57.28 -14.58 11.91
N VAL A 6 57.87 -15.30 10.94
CA VAL A 6 57.44 -15.25 9.52
C VAL A 6 56.12 -15.96 9.29
N LEU A 7 55.83 -17.04 10.02
CA LEU A 7 54.55 -17.74 9.96
C LEU A 7 53.37 -16.89 10.56
N PHE A 8 53.64 -16.16 11.63
CA PHE A 8 52.63 -15.31 12.28
C PHE A 8 52.26 -14.09 11.41
N THR A 9 53.23 -13.47 10.75
CA THR A 9 53.00 -12.37 9.82
C THR A 9 52.24 -12.79 8.55
N LYS A 10 52.51 -14.02 8.06
CA LYS A 10 51.80 -14.54 6.86
C LYS A 10 50.35 -14.93 7.17
N GLN A 11 50.07 -15.45 8.36
CA GLN A 11 48.71 -15.80 8.79
C GLN A 11 47.88 -14.56 9.05
N HIS A 12 48.44 -13.50 9.63
CA HIS A 12 47.77 -12.23 9.85
C HIS A 12 47.45 -11.49 8.54
N SER A 13 48.36 -11.53 7.54
CA SER A 13 48.12 -10.93 6.23
C SER A 13 47.01 -11.63 5.46
N THR A 14 46.89 -12.97 5.56
CA THR A 14 45.83 -13.74 4.87
C THR A 14 44.47 -13.55 5.55
N PHE A 15 44.44 -13.38 6.87
CA PHE A 15 43.19 -13.11 7.63
C PHE A 15 42.66 -11.72 7.32
N MET A 16 43.53 -10.69 7.32
CA MET A 16 43.15 -9.31 6.98
C MET A 16 42.64 -9.17 5.54
N SER A 17 43.22 -9.92 4.57
CA SER A 17 42.74 -9.88 3.19
C SER A 17 41.40 -10.58 2.98
N SER A 18 41.02 -11.55 3.80
CA SER A 18 39.70 -12.20 3.72
C SER A 18 38.57 -11.34 4.33
N GLU A 19 38.85 -10.59 5.41
CA GLU A 19 37.89 -9.64 5.99
C GLU A 19 37.63 -8.45 5.04
N THR A 20 38.65 -7.85 4.46
CA THR A 20 38.48 -6.74 3.50
C THR A 20 37.78 -7.17 2.20
N LEU A 21 37.95 -8.41 1.74
CA LEU A 21 37.17 -8.99 0.64
C LEU A 21 35.70 -9.22 0.98
N SER A 22 35.41 -9.57 2.23
CA SER A 22 34.03 -9.73 2.72
C SER A 22 33.33 -8.38 2.82
N GLU A 23 33.96 -7.36 3.41
CA GLU A 23 33.43 -5.99 3.53
C GLU A 23 33.20 -5.33 2.15
N ASN A 24 34.12 -5.48 1.21
CA ASN A 24 33.96 -4.97 -0.16
C ASN A 24 32.79 -5.64 -0.89
N LYS A 25 32.58 -6.95 -0.71
CA LYS A 25 31.43 -7.65 -1.30
C LYS A 25 30.11 -7.17 -0.68
N LEU A 26 30.05 -6.98 0.64
CA LEU A 26 28.87 -6.46 1.34
C LEU A 26 28.57 -5.01 0.91
N ALA A 27 29.59 -4.15 0.80
CA ALA A 27 29.44 -2.79 0.31
C ALA A 27 28.95 -2.75 -1.14
N THR A 28 29.44 -3.64 -2.01
CA THR A 28 29.01 -3.75 -3.41
C THR A 28 27.55 -4.22 -3.49
N ILE A 29 27.17 -5.23 -2.71
CA ILE A 29 25.76 -5.72 -2.65
C ILE A 29 24.83 -4.63 -2.13
N ALA A 30 25.22 -3.90 -1.09
CA ALA A 30 24.45 -2.78 -0.56
C ALA A 30 24.28 -1.64 -1.59
N SER A 31 25.36 -1.32 -2.34
CA SER A 31 25.33 -0.32 -3.42
C SER A 31 24.43 -0.76 -4.58
N LEU A 32 24.48 -2.02 -4.99
CA LEU A 32 23.62 -2.58 -6.05
C LEU A 32 22.14 -2.57 -5.61
N LYS A 33 21.86 -2.94 -4.35
CA LYS A 33 20.49 -2.91 -3.81
C LYS A 33 19.94 -1.48 -3.80
N THR A 34 20.72 -0.50 -3.34
CA THR A 34 20.30 0.91 -3.32
C THR A 34 20.05 1.47 -4.73
N SER A 35 20.86 1.11 -5.70
CA SER A 35 20.67 1.51 -7.10
C SER A 35 19.40 0.91 -7.69
N TYR A 36 19.15 -0.38 -7.45
CA TYR A 36 17.96 -1.09 -7.91
C TYR A 36 16.67 -0.50 -7.30
N ASP A 37 16.67 -0.23 -5.99
CA ASP A 37 15.53 0.37 -5.29
C ASP A 37 15.20 1.77 -5.82
N VAL A 38 16.22 2.58 -6.13
CA VAL A 38 16.05 3.91 -6.75
C VAL A 38 15.41 3.80 -8.12
N ASP A 39 15.80 2.83 -8.94
CA ASP A 39 15.23 2.63 -10.27
C ASP A 39 13.79 2.13 -10.22
N LEU A 40 13.44 1.27 -9.27
CA LEU A 40 12.07 0.83 -9.02
C LEU A 40 11.16 1.99 -8.62
N VAL A 41 11.60 2.82 -7.66
CA VAL A 41 10.86 4.02 -7.24
C VAL A 41 10.65 4.97 -8.40
N ARG A 42 11.70 5.21 -9.21
CA ARG A 42 11.62 6.08 -10.40
C ARG A 42 10.63 5.55 -11.43
N SER A 43 10.66 4.24 -11.72
CA SER A 43 9.71 3.61 -12.64
C SER A 43 8.28 3.74 -12.14
N TYR A 44 8.02 3.44 -10.87
CA TYR A 44 6.71 3.60 -10.24
C TYR A 44 6.20 5.04 -10.34
N LEU A 45 7.02 6.04 -9.97
CA LEU A 45 6.63 7.45 -10.05
C LEU A 45 6.31 7.91 -11.48
N ARG A 46 7.03 7.40 -12.47
CA ARG A 46 6.75 7.66 -13.89
C ARG A 46 5.41 7.09 -14.30
N ASP A 47 5.08 5.88 -13.87
CA ASP A 47 3.86 5.19 -14.28
C ASP A 47 2.61 5.83 -13.64
N ILE A 48 2.64 6.16 -12.35
CA ILE A 48 1.53 6.89 -11.70
C ILE A 48 1.37 8.31 -12.25
N GLY A 49 2.45 8.91 -12.77
CA GLY A 49 2.43 10.23 -13.40
C GLY A 49 1.63 10.30 -14.71
N ARG A 50 1.43 9.17 -15.38
CA ARG A 50 0.66 9.07 -16.63
C ARG A 50 -0.85 9.17 -16.43
N VAL A 51 -1.32 8.87 -15.21
CA VAL A 51 -2.74 8.91 -14.90
C VAL A 51 -3.17 10.36 -14.64
N PRO A 52 -4.15 10.89 -15.39
CA PRO A 52 -4.62 12.26 -15.20
C PRO A 52 -5.36 12.41 -13.87
N LEU A 53 -5.27 13.60 -13.28
CA LEU A 53 -6.04 13.94 -12.09
C LEU A 53 -7.53 14.03 -12.40
N LEU A 54 -8.37 13.70 -11.42
CA LEU A 54 -9.82 13.82 -11.54
C LEU A 54 -10.28 15.24 -11.24
N SER A 55 -11.29 15.72 -11.99
CA SER A 55 -12.04 16.91 -11.61
C SER A 55 -13.01 16.59 -10.47
N HIS A 56 -13.48 17.63 -9.76
CA HIS A 56 -14.44 17.43 -8.67
C HIS A 56 -15.75 16.76 -9.15
N GLU A 57 -16.22 17.10 -10.32
CA GLU A 57 -17.41 16.47 -10.92
C GLU A 57 -17.18 14.97 -11.23
N GLN A 58 -15.96 14.63 -11.67
CA GLN A 58 -15.58 13.24 -11.88
C GLN A 58 -15.47 12.48 -10.56
N GLU A 59 -14.95 13.09 -9.48
CA GLU A 59 -14.92 12.49 -8.15
C GLU A 59 -16.34 12.18 -7.66
N ILE A 60 -17.29 13.09 -7.85
CA ILE A 60 -18.70 12.88 -7.48
C ILE A 60 -19.32 11.73 -8.27
N THR A 61 -19.13 11.74 -9.60
CA THR A 61 -19.71 10.73 -10.49
C THR A 61 -19.17 9.34 -10.20
N LEU A 62 -17.84 9.21 -10.08
CA LEU A 62 -17.19 7.94 -9.75
C LEU A 62 -17.53 7.50 -8.33
N GLY A 63 -17.59 8.42 -7.37
CA GLY A 63 -17.97 8.13 -5.99
C GLY A 63 -19.37 7.53 -5.88
N ARG A 64 -20.34 8.05 -6.64
CA ARG A 64 -21.69 7.46 -6.71
C ARG A 64 -21.67 6.04 -7.28
N GLN A 65 -20.91 5.80 -8.35
CA GLN A 65 -20.78 4.45 -8.92
C GLN A 65 -20.14 3.47 -7.93
N VAL A 66 -19.14 3.92 -7.16
CA VAL A 66 -18.54 3.11 -6.09
C VAL A 66 -19.55 2.83 -4.98
N GLN A 67 -20.35 3.80 -4.56
CA GLN A 67 -21.41 3.57 -3.55
C GLN A 67 -22.45 2.54 -4.02
N GLU A 68 -22.90 2.63 -5.29
CA GLU A 68 -23.80 1.63 -5.86
C GLU A 68 -23.18 0.23 -5.88
N TYR A 69 -21.89 0.13 -6.20
CA TYR A 69 -21.14 -1.11 -6.14
C TYR A 69 -21.08 -1.67 -4.70
N MET A 70 -20.72 -0.82 -3.72
CA MET A 70 -20.62 -1.22 -2.31
C MET A 70 -21.98 -1.65 -1.73
N GLN A 71 -23.10 -1.13 -2.24
CA GLN A 71 -24.43 -1.62 -1.86
C GLN A 71 -24.65 -3.06 -2.31
N VAL A 72 -24.26 -3.40 -3.54
CA VAL A 72 -24.38 -4.77 -4.06
C VAL A 72 -23.45 -5.72 -3.30
N GLU A 73 -22.17 -5.32 -3.09
CA GLU A 73 -21.18 -6.11 -2.35
C GLU A 73 -21.63 -6.36 -0.89
N ARG A 74 -22.25 -5.37 -0.25
CA ARG A 74 -22.78 -5.53 1.11
C ARG A 74 -23.95 -6.51 1.15
N ALA A 75 -24.85 -6.44 0.16
CA ALA A 75 -25.96 -7.40 0.04
C ALA A 75 -25.45 -8.83 -0.24
N GLU A 76 -24.37 -8.97 -1.02
CA GLU A 76 -23.70 -10.25 -1.25
C GLU A 76 -23.13 -10.82 0.06
N LEU A 77 -22.39 -10.04 0.83
CA LEU A 77 -21.82 -10.47 2.11
C LEU A 77 -22.92 -10.89 3.11
N GLU A 78 -24.00 -10.14 3.21
CA GLU A 78 -25.12 -10.50 4.09
C GLU A 78 -25.80 -11.83 3.72
N ILE A 79 -25.85 -12.19 2.42
CA ILE A 79 -26.38 -13.50 2.00
C ILE A 79 -25.37 -14.59 2.33
N VAL A 80 -24.07 -14.36 2.05
CA VAL A 80 -23.00 -15.30 2.39
C VAL A 80 -22.99 -15.60 3.89
N ASP A 81 -23.16 -14.59 4.74
CA ASP A 81 -23.18 -14.77 6.20
C ASP A 81 -24.40 -15.62 6.66
N LEU A 82 -25.52 -15.58 5.92
CA LEU A 82 -26.72 -16.34 6.23
C LEU A 82 -26.74 -17.76 5.65
N THR A 83 -26.20 -17.94 4.44
CA THR A 83 -26.32 -19.19 3.68
C THR A 83 -25.01 -20.00 3.65
N GLY A 84 -23.85 -19.34 3.87
CA GLY A 84 -22.52 -19.93 3.73
C GLY A 84 -22.01 -20.02 2.29
N ASP A 85 -22.88 -19.78 1.29
CA ASP A 85 -22.59 -19.91 -0.14
C ASP A 85 -22.65 -18.56 -0.86
N LYS A 86 -21.93 -18.45 -1.99
CA LYS A 86 -22.00 -17.27 -2.86
C LYS A 86 -23.40 -17.14 -3.48
N PRO A 87 -24.08 -15.99 -3.33
CA PRO A 87 -25.40 -15.80 -3.88
C PRO A 87 -25.41 -15.79 -5.40
N THR A 88 -26.48 -16.29 -5.98
CA THR A 88 -26.80 -16.15 -7.39
C THR A 88 -27.21 -14.71 -7.71
N ILE A 89 -27.11 -14.33 -8.99
CA ILE A 89 -27.56 -12.98 -9.41
C ILE A 89 -29.07 -12.80 -9.20
N GLU A 90 -29.84 -13.89 -9.22
CA GLU A 90 -31.30 -13.88 -8.97
C GLU A 90 -31.62 -13.59 -7.50
N GLU A 91 -30.90 -14.16 -6.57
CA GLU A 91 -31.02 -13.89 -5.12
C GLU A 91 -30.66 -12.43 -4.80
N LEU A 92 -29.56 -11.92 -5.39
CA LEU A 92 -29.23 -10.49 -5.28
C LEU A 92 -30.31 -9.58 -5.90
N SER A 93 -30.90 -10.00 -7.02
CA SER A 93 -32.00 -9.31 -7.68
C SER A 93 -33.23 -9.18 -6.77
N ASN A 94 -33.60 -10.29 -6.15
CA ASN A 94 -34.73 -10.33 -5.21
C ASN A 94 -34.46 -9.48 -3.95
N LYS A 95 -33.24 -9.56 -3.37
CA LYS A 95 -32.86 -8.80 -2.18
C LYS A 95 -32.81 -7.29 -2.41
N LEU A 96 -32.29 -6.86 -3.55
CA LEU A 96 -32.13 -5.43 -3.88
C LEU A 96 -33.31 -4.85 -4.65
N ASN A 97 -34.30 -5.66 -5.05
CA ASN A 97 -35.40 -5.27 -5.95
C ASN A 97 -34.91 -4.61 -7.24
N LEU A 98 -33.82 -5.14 -7.82
CA LEU A 98 -33.20 -4.64 -9.04
C LEU A 98 -33.14 -5.75 -10.09
N SER A 99 -33.26 -5.39 -11.37
CA SER A 99 -33.12 -6.41 -12.42
C SER A 99 -31.69 -6.94 -12.50
N PRO A 100 -31.47 -8.23 -12.89
CA PRO A 100 -30.16 -8.85 -13.01
C PRO A 100 -29.20 -8.08 -13.94
N SER A 101 -29.74 -7.42 -14.97
CA SER A 101 -28.95 -6.60 -15.90
C SER A 101 -28.40 -5.34 -15.23
N ILE A 102 -29.18 -4.70 -14.35
CA ILE A 102 -28.76 -3.52 -13.60
C ILE A 102 -27.66 -3.91 -12.59
N ILE A 103 -27.80 -5.02 -11.89
CA ILE A 103 -26.78 -5.52 -10.95
C ILE A 103 -25.45 -5.77 -11.67
N LYS A 104 -25.46 -6.49 -12.80
CA LYS A 104 -24.26 -6.70 -13.62
C LYS A 104 -23.62 -5.39 -14.08
N LYS A 105 -24.44 -4.40 -14.48
CA LYS A 105 -23.97 -3.08 -14.87
C LYS A 105 -23.33 -2.33 -13.70
N ARG A 106 -23.96 -2.33 -12.51
CA ARG A 106 -23.43 -1.69 -11.30
C ARG A 106 -22.12 -2.30 -10.85
N LEU A 107 -22.00 -3.63 -10.84
CA LEU A 107 -20.75 -4.33 -10.49
C LEU A 107 -19.60 -3.93 -11.43
N ARG A 108 -19.81 -3.97 -12.75
CA ARG A 108 -18.78 -3.62 -13.74
C ARG A 108 -18.42 -2.12 -13.70
N ALA A 109 -19.41 -1.24 -13.59
CA ALA A 109 -19.18 0.20 -13.55
C ALA A 109 -18.49 0.62 -12.26
N GLY A 110 -18.93 0.08 -11.12
CA GLY A 110 -18.37 0.41 -9.82
C GLY A 110 -16.94 -0.09 -9.64
N GLN A 111 -16.64 -1.31 -10.12
CA GLN A 111 -15.26 -1.83 -10.10
C GLN A 111 -14.31 -0.91 -10.90
N ARG A 112 -14.68 -0.53 -12.11
CA ARG A 112 -13.89 0.41 -12.94
C ARG A 112 -13.77 1.79 -12.30
N ALA A 113 -14.84 2.27 -11.66
CA ALA A 113 -14.83 3.54 -10.95
C ALA A 113 -13.88 3.51 -9.76
N LYS A 114 -13.90 2.43 -8.96
CA LYS A 114 -12.98 2.19 -7.84
C LYS A 114 -11.53 2.19 -8.31
N GLU A 115 -11.20 1.42 -9.34
CA GLU A 115 -9.86 1.36 -9.92
C GLU A 115 -9.39 2.74 -10.41
N ARG A 116 -10.25 3.48 -11.11
CA ARG A 116 -9.93 4.82 -11.64
C ARG A 116 -9.73 5.84 -10.52
N MET A 117 -10.55 5.82 -9.47
CA MET A 117 -10.39 6.69 -8.30
C MET A 117 -9.09 6.41 -7.57
N VAL A 118 -8.74 5.13 -7.37
CA VAL A 118 -7.47 4.74 -6.74
C VAL A 118 -6.29 5.20 -7.60
N ALA A 119 -6.26 4.84 -8.89
CA ALA A 119 -5.16 5.16 -9.79
C ALA A 119 -4.88 6.67 -9.88
N ALA A 120 -5.91 7.50 -10.00
CA ALA A 120 -5.77 8.96 -10.09
C ALA A 120 -5.24 9.60 -8.80
N ASN A 121 -5.36 8.92 -7.64
CA ASN A 121 -4.96 9.43 -6.34
C ASN A 121 -3.68 8.79 -5.77
N LEU A 122 -2.98 7.93 -6.52
CA LEU A 122 -1.71 7.33 -6.07
C LEU A 122 -0.64 8.39 -5.78
N ARG A 123 -0.64 9.51 -6.50
CA ARG A 123 0.27 10.65 -6.23
C ARG A 123 0.06 11.23 -4.84
N LEU A 124 -1.18 11.26 -4.34
CA LEU A 124 -1.49 11.68 -2.97
C LEU A 124 -0.88 10.70 -1.96
N VAL A 125 -1.00 9.38 -2.20
CA VAL A 125 -0.37 8.35 -1.34
C VAL A 125 1.13 8.59 -1.22
N VAL A 126 1.83 8.80 -2.34
CA VAL A 126 3.28 9.08 -2.34
C VAL A 126 3.61 10.34 -1.54
N SER A 127 2.82 11.41 -1.67
CA SER A 127 3.04 12.66 -0.94
C SER A 127 2.92 12.51 0.58
N VAL A 128 2.04 11.62 1.03
CA VAL A 128 1.88 11.27 2.45
C VAL A 128 2.99 10.32 2.90
N ALA A 129 3.27 9.25 2.15
CA ALA A 129 4.26 8.23 2.49
C ALA A 129 5.68 8.80 2.65
N LYS A 130 6.07 9.78 1.83
CA LYS A 130 7.36 10.49 1.94
C LYS A 130 7.64 11.08 3.31
N LYS A 131 6.62 11.43 4.09
CA LYS A 131 6.77 11.98 5.45
C LYS A 131 7.18 10.93 6.47
N TYR A 132 7.10 9.64 6.13
CA TYR A 132 7.33 8.51 7.04
C TYR A 132 8.55 7.67 6.68
N THR A 133 9.37 8.05 5.68
CA THR A 133 10.53 7.28 5.19
C THR A 133 11.61 6.99 6.23
N LYS A 134 11.65 7.74 7.35
CA LYS A 134 12.65 7.55 8.43
C LYS A 134 12.18 6.59 9.54
N ARG A 135 11.21 5.73 9.29
CA ARG A 135 10.53 4.88 10.28
C ARG A 135 10.78 3.37 10.12
N ASN A 136 11.99 2.98 9.68
CA ASN A 136 12.40 1.57 9.47
C ASN A 136 11.47 0.78 8.52
N MET A 137 10.92 1.46 7.52
CA MET A 137 10.17 0.85 6.42
C MET A 137 10.62 1.48 5.10
N GLU A 138 10.72 0.69 4.05
CA GLU A 138 11.03 1.15 2.71
C GLU A 138 9.90 2.02 2.14
N LEU A 139 10.23 2.98 1.26
CA LEU A 139 9.23 3.90 0.70
C LEU A 139 8.15 3.15 -0.09
N LEU A 140 8.52 2.12 -0.84
CA LEU A 140 7.55 1.33 -1.62
C LEU A 140 6.57 0.58 -0.71
N ASP A 141 7.04 0.04 0.41
CA ASP A 141 6.17 -0.62 1.40
C ASP A 141 5.19 0.37 2.04
N LEU A 142 5.68 1.56 2.40
CA LEU A 142 4.82 2.63 2.92
C LEU A 142 3.75 3.06 1.89
N ILE A 143 4.12 3.10 0.60
CA ILE A 143 3.18 3.40 -0.48
C ILE A 143 2.14 2.29 -0.61
N GLN A 144 2.51 1.01 -0.54
CA GLN A 144 1.56 -0.10 -0.62
C GLN A 144 0.55 -0.06 0.56
N GLU A 145 1.03 0.13 1.78
CA GLU A 145 0.16 0.25 2.96
C GLU A 145 -0.75 1.49 2.89
N GLY A 146 -0.21 2.60 2.39
CA GLY A 146 -0.99 3.81 2.12
C GLY A 146 -2.05 3.59 1.04
N THR A 147 -1.75 2.78 0.02
CA THR A 147 -2.69 2.43 -1.06
C THR A 147 -3.83 1.56 -0.53
N ILE A 148 -3.56 0.61 0.38
CA ILE A 148 -4.61 -0.15 1.08
C ILE A 148 -5.53 0.80 1.87
N GLY A 149 -4.94 1.80 2.54
CA GLY A 149 -5.71 2.86 3.19
C GLY A 149 -6.55 3.68 2.21
N LEU A 150 -5.98 4.07 1.05
CA LEU A 150 -6.68 4.79 0.00
C LEU A 150 -7.88 4.01 -0.53
N VAL A 151 -7.75 2.70 -0.79
CA VAL A 151 -8.85 1.83 -1.24
C VAL A 151 -10.02 1.88 -0.26
N ARG A 152 -9.74 1.74 1.04
CA ARG A 152 -10.78 1.87 2.09
C ARG A 152 -11.42 3.28 2.09
N GLY A 153 -10.62 4.31 1.82
CA GLY A 153 -11.11 5.68 1.67
C GLY A 153 -12.07 5.83 0.49
N VAL A 154 -11.77 5.20 -0.66
CA VAL A 154 -12.63 5.19 -1.85
C VAL A 154 -13.97 4.48 -1.55
N GLU A 155 -13.93 3.32 -0.90
CA GLU A 155 -15.11 2.53 -0.55
C GLU A 155 -16.08 3.26 0.39
N LYS A 156 -15.55 4.08 1.30
CA LYS A 156 -16.32 4.82 2.32
C LYS A 156 -16.58 6.27 1.94
N PHE A 157 -16.14 6.72 0.78
CA PHE A 157 -16.32 8.09 0.34
C PHE A 157 -17.80 8.39 0.06
N ASP A 158 -18.30 9.47 0.64
CA ASP A 158 -19.64 9.98 0.40
C ASP A 158 -19.57 11.31 -0.37
N PRO A 159 -19.86 11.30 -1.69
CA PRO A 159 -19.82 12.49 -2.52
C PRO A 159 -20.93 13.50 -2.20
N ALA A 160 -22.00 13.11 -1.47
CA ALA A 160 -23.07 14.02 -1.11
C ALA A 160 -22.66 15.05 -0.05
N ARG A 161 -21.56 14.81 0.67
CA ARG A 161 -21.05 15.72 1.70
C ARG A 161 -20.37 16.97 1.15
N GLY A 162 -20.13 17.08 -0.15
CA GLY A 162 -19.55 18.25 -0.81
C GLY A 162 -18.06 18.51 -0.57
N TYR A 163 -17.35 17.63 0.17
CA TYR A 163 -15.91 17.77 0.39
C TYR A 163 -15.12 17.13 -0.76
N LYS A 164 -13.93 17.68 -1.04
CA LYS A 164 -12.99 17.05 -1.98
C LYS A 164 -12.53 15.70 -1.47
N PHE A 165 -12.43 14.73 -2.37
CA PHE A 165 -11.98 13.38 -2.03
C PHE A 165 -10.62 13.36 -1.32
N SER A 166 -9.67 14.20 -1.76
CA SER A 166 -8.32 14.28 -1.18
C SER A 166 -8.30 14.56 0.32
N THR A 167 -9.21 15.41 0.82
CA THR A 167 -9.34 15.75 2.26
C THR A 167 -9.72 14.53 3.08
N TYR A 168 -10.64 13.73 2.57
CA TYR A 168 -11.11 12.50 3.23
C TYR A 168 -10.09 11.36 3.11
N ALA A 169 -9.53 11.16 1.91
CA ALA A 169 -8.56 10.10 1.63
C ALA A 169 -7.26 10.25 2.44
N TYR A 170 -6.82 11.49 2.71
CA TYR A 170 -5.63 11.75 3.51
C TYR A 170 -5.64 11.01 4.86
N TRP A 171 -6.76 11.00 5.56
CA TRP A 171 -6.90 10.34 6.87
C TRP A 171 -6.77 8.82 6.76
N TRP A 172 -7.37 8.21 5.74
CA TRP A 172 -7.28 6.77 5.50
C TRP A 172 -5.88 6.32 5.11
N ILE A 173 -5.24 7.09 4.23
CA ILE A 173 -3.84 6.85 3.83
C ILE A 173 -2.93 6.92 5.05
N ARG A 174 -3.04 8.00 5.83
CA ARG A 174 -2.27 8.17 7.06
C ARG A 174 -2.50 7.03 8.05
N GLN A 175 -3.75 6.65 8.26
CA GLN A 175 -4.12 5.52 9.12
C GLN A 175 -3.46 4.21 8.67
N GLY A 176 -3.52 3.89 7.37
CA GLY A 176 -2.88 2.71 6.80
C GLY A 176 -1.38 2.69 7.07
N ILE A 177 -0.69 3.79 6.75
CA ILE A 177 0.76 3.92 6.94
C ILE A 177 1.15 3.82 8.42
N THR A 178 0.50 4.58 9.31
CA THR A 178 0.86 4.59 10.74
C THR A 178 0.61 3.24 11.40
N ARG A 179 -0.48 2.56 11.03
CA ARG A 179 -0.77 1.21 11.50
C ARG A 179 0.29 0.21 11.02
N ALA A 180 0.66 0.25 9.75
CA ALA A 180 1.69 -0.62 9.18
C ALA A 180 3.05 -0.41 9.86
N ILE A 181 3.44 0.83 10.14
CA ILE A 181 4.66 1.14 10.89
C ILE A 181 4.59 0.52 12.28
N ALA A 182 3.49 0.65 13.01
CA ALA A 182 3.35 0.07 14.34
C ALA A 182 3.42 -1.46 14.35
N GLU A 183 2.90 -2.11 13.30
CA GLU A 183 2.81 -3.56 13.19
C GLU A 183 4.03 -4.23 12.54
N LYS A 184 4.72 -3.56 11.59
CA LYS A 184 5.69 -4.19 10.66
C LYS A 184 7.10 -3.58 10.69
N SER A 185 7.32 -2.41 11.32
CA SER A 185 8.63 -1.73 11.28
C SER A 185 9.71 -2.41 12.12
N ARG A 186 9.36 -3.36 12.98
CA ARG A 186 10.29 -4.02 13.91
C ARG A 186 10.38 -5.52 13.61
N ALA A 187 11.61 -6.08 13.65
CA ALA A 187 11.82 -7.51 13.48
C ALA A 187 11.08 -8.34 14.57
N ILE A 188 11.04 -7.85 15.80
CA ILE A 188 10.22 -8.41 16.88
C ILE A 188 9.00 -7.51 17.04
N ARG A 189 7.82 -8.03 16.71
CA ARG A 189 6.55 -7.29 16.81
C ARG A 189 6.27 -6.90 18.26
N LEU A 190 5.98 -5.62 18.49
CA LEU A 190 5.52 -5.09 19.77
C LEU A 190 4.01 -4.80 19.73
N PRO A 191 3.29 -4.93 20.85
CA PRO A 191 1.92 -4.44 20.96
C PRO A 191 1.84 -2.94 20.67
N ILE A 192 0.71 -2.48 20.06
CA ILE A 192 0.54 -1.10 19.60
C ILE A 192 0.74 -0.08 20.74
N HIS A 193 0.19 -0.36 21.92
CA HIS A 193 0.31 0.55 23.08
C HIS A 193 1.77 0.77 23.54
N ILE A 194 2.63 -0.23 23.40
CA ILE A 194 4.07 -0.08 23.68
C ILE A 194 4.75 0.77 22.61
N THR A 195 4.36 0.58 21.33
CA THR A 195 4.89 1.37 20.23
C THR A 195 4.49 2.85 20.37
N GLU A 196 3.29 3.15 20.84
CA GLU A 196 2.80 4.52 21.09
C GLU A 196 3.57 5.18 22.25
N MET A 197 3.88 4.44 23.32
CA MET A 197 4.70 4.96 24.42
C MET A 197 6.13 5.30 23.98
N LEU A 198 6.72 4.50 23.10
CA LEU A 198 8.07 4.72 22.58
C LEU A 198 8.18 5.88 21.58
N ASN A 199 7.05 6.30 20.97
CA ASN A 199 7.00 7.39 20.00
C ASN A 199 6.61 8.76 20.62
N LYS A 200 6.39 8.82 21.94
CA LYS A 200 6.21 10.06 22.71
C LYS A 200 7.56 10.60 23.14
#